data_3f755233d1ccaf22501e81147a4464d2
#
_entry.id   3f755233d1ccaf22501e81147a4464d2
#
_cell.length_a   1.000
_cell.length_b   1.000
_cell.length_c   1.000
_cell.angle_alpha   90.00
_cell.angle_beta   90.00
_cell.angle_gamma   90.00
#
_symmetry.space_group_name_H-M   'P 1'
#
loop_
_entity.id
_entity.type
_entity.pdbx_description
1 polymer ?
#
loop_
_entity_poly.entity_id
_entity_poly.type
_entity_poly.pdbx_seq_one_letter_code
_entity_poly.pdbx_strand_id
1 'polypeptide(L)'
;MSEQYMHVGIPVTNLRPGMTYNEDMKLWMSNPDDYDYKIEYLKFEEGTPFPEIMHKNPHVAYKVDDAGPYIAEAQQLIFGPVEIGPGVRIAFIIKDDTIFELYEEK
;
A
#
# COMPACT_ATOMS: atom_id res chain seq x y z
N MET A 1 5.30 -10.33 16.95
CA MET A 1 4.75 -9.77 15.68
C MET A 1 5.20 -10.67 14.53
N SER A 2 4.30 -10.94 13.61
CA SER A 2 4.58 -11.82 12.45
C SER A 2 4.18 -11.06 11.19
N GLU A 3 5.13 -10.89 10.29
CA GLU A 3 4.88 -10.22 9.01
C GLU A 3 5.31 -11.11 7.85
N GLN A 4 4.55 -11.01 6.77
CA GLN A 4 4.81 -11.76 5.56
C GLN A 4 4.87 -10.80 4.38
N TYR A 5 5.97 -10.83 3.64
CA TYR A 5 6.15 -9.97 2.48
C TYR A 5 5.05 -10.19 1.43
N MET A 6 4.48 -9.12 0.91
CA MET A 6 3.47 -9.17 -0.13
C MET A 6 3.97 -8.62 -1.46
N HIS A 7 4.37 -7.35 -1.48
CA HIS A 7 4.78 -6.68 -2.71
C HIS A 7 5.54 -5.39 -2.43
N VAL A 8 6.12 -4.84 -3.47
CA VAL A 8 6.65 -3.47 -3.45
C VAL A 8 5.76 -2.64 -4.36
N GLY A 9 5.26 -1.53 -3.83
CA GLY A 9 4.47 -0.57 -4.60
C GLY A 9 5.37 0.49 -5.21
N ILE A 10 5.28 0.68 -6.53
CA ILE A 10 6.08 1.65 -7.27
C ILE A 10 5.16 2.63 -7.97
N PRO A 11 5.18 3.92 -7.59
CA PRO A 11 4.35 4.91 -8.29
C PRO A 11 4.91 5.19 -9.68
N VAL A 12 4.00 5.30 -10.65
CA VAL A 12 4.33 5.61 -12.05
C VAL A 12 3.42 6.72 -12.55
N THR A 13 3.85 7.39 -13.61
CA THR A 13 3.09 8.50 -14.19
C THR A 13 2.26 8.08 -15.41
N ASN A 14 2.54 6.93 -15.98
CA ASN A 14 1.84 6.42 -17.16
C ASN A 14 1.19 5.08 -16.87
N LEU A 15 0.04 4.83 -17.51
CA LEU A 15 -0.64 3.55 -17.40
C LEU A 15 0.24 2.43 -17.98
N ARG A 16 0.15 1.26 -17.38
CA ARG A 16 0.78 0.03 -17.87
C ARG A 16 -0.31 -0.96 -18.25
N PRO A 17 -0.03 -1.84 -19.23
CA PRO A 17 -0.99 -2.89 -19.58
C PRO A 17 -1.37 -3.74 -18.37
N GLY A 18 -2.64 -4.10 -18.28
CA GLY A 18 -3.14 -4.95 -17.20
C GLY A 18 -3.53 -4.23 -15.92
N MET A 19 -3.37 -2.92 -15.86
CA MET A 19 -3.80 -2.16 -14.70
C MET A 19 -5.31 -2.11 -14.58
N THR A 20 -5.82 -2.18 -13.34
CA THR A 20 -7.24 -1.98 -13.01
C THR A 20 -7.40 -0.71 -12.22
N TYR A 21 -8.53 -0.02 -12.44
CA TYR A 21 -8.84 1.21 -11.72
C TYR A 21 -9.69 0.92 -10.49
N ASN A 22 -9.28 1.45 -9.35
CA ASN A 22 -10.07 1.44 -8.13
C ASN A 22 -10.71 2.81 -7.96
N GLU A 23 -12.04 2.87 -8.14
CA GLU A 23 -12.75 4.13 -8.13
C GLU A 23 -12.79 4.78 -6.75
N ASP A 24 -12.91 4.00 -5.70
CA ASP A 24 -12.96 4.52 -4.33
C ASP A 24 -11.64 5.18 -3.93
N MET A 25 -10.55 4.60 -4.34
CA MET A 25 -9.20 5.08 -4.00
C MET A 25 -8.60 5.97 -5.07
N LYS A 26 -9.24 6.05 -6.23
CA LYS A 26 -8.81 6.86 -7.38
C LYS A 26 -7.37 6.58 -7.76
N LEU A 27 -7.11 5.31 -8.03
CA LEU A 27 -5.78 4.88 -8.47
C LEU A 27 -5.87 3.65 -9.35
N TRP A 28 -4.91 3.54 -10.26
CA TRP A 28 -4.72 2.37 -11.10
C TRP A 28 -3.65 1.48 -10.49
N MET A 29 -3.86 0.17 -10.50
CA MET A 29 -2.94 -0.79 -9.90
C MET A 29 -2.69 -1.95 -10.83
N SER A 30 -1.44 -2.40 -10.90
CA SER A 30 -1.12 -3.67 -11.55
C SER A 30 -1.26 -4.79 -10.52
N ASN A 31 -1.40 -6.03 -11.03
CA ASN A 31 -1.37 -7.21 -10.17
C ASN A 31 0.10 -7.56 -9.91
N PRO A 32 0.55 -7.59 -8.64
CA PRO A 32 1.94 -7.95 -8.34
C PRO A 32 2.36 -9.31 -8.90
N ASP A 33 1.41 -10.24 -9.05
CA ASP A 33 1.73 -11.57 -9.56
C ASP A 33 2.06 -11.58 -11.06
N ASP A 34 1.78 -10.49 -11.76
CA ASP A 34 2.12 -10.35 -13.19
C ASP A 34 3.58 -9.95 -13.41
N TYR A 35 4.31 -9.62 -12.34
CA TYR A 35 5.68 -9.12 -12.41
C TYR A 35 6.60 -9.94 -11.53
N ASP A 36 7.87 -10.01 -11.94
CA ASP A 36 8.92 -10.62 -11.13
C ASP A 36 9.06 -9.79 -9.84
N TYR A 37 9.37 -10.45 -8.74
CA TYR A 37 9.58 -9.83 -7.43
C TYR A 37 8.33 -9.18 -6.84
N LYS A 38 7.14 -9.48 -7.39
CA LYS A 38 5.87 -8.98 -6.88
C LYS A 38 5.83 -7.46 -6.81
N ILE A 39 6.04 -6.82 -7.95
CA ILE A 39 5.98 -5.35 -8.03
C ILE A 39 4.55 -4.93 -8.38
N GLU A 40 3.96 -4.07 -7.55
CA GLU A 40 2.67 -3.44 -7.81
C GLU A 40 2.91 -2.03 -8.31
N TYR A 41 2.65 -1.78 -9.59
CA TYR A 41 2.75 -0.42 -10.13
C TYR A 41 1.46 0.33 -9.86
N LEU A 42 1.60 1.60 -9.47
CA LEU A 42 0.47 2.43 -9.02
C LEU A 42 0.49 3.75 -9.76
N LYS A 43 -0.65 4.13 -10.31
CA LYS A 43 -0.82 5.45 -10.90
C LYS A 43 -1.97 6.14 -10.16
N PHE A 44 -1.63 7.13 -9.36
CA PHE A 44 -2.62 7.88 -8.59
C PHE A 44 -3.29 8.92 -9.46
N GLU A 45 -4.62 9.06 -9.30
CA GLU A 45 -5.37 10.08 -10.01
C GLU A 45 -5.71 11.23 -9.07
N GLU A 46 -6.10 12.37 -9.65
CA GLU A 46 -6.50 13.52 -8.88
C GLU A 46 -7.69 13.17 -7.99
N GLY A 47 -7.64 13.61 -6.74
CA GLY A 47 -8.68 13.34 -5.77
C GLY A 47 -8.49 12.06 -4.97
N THR A 48 -7.41 11.31 -5.20
CA THR A 48 -7.10 10.13 -4.41
C THR A 48 -6.95 10.51 -2.92
N PRO A 49 -7.45 9.65 -1.99
CA PRO A 49 -7.26 9.91 -0.57
C PRO A 49 -5.84 9.64 -0.06
N PHE A 50 -5.01 8.96 -0.88
CA PHE A 50 -3.64 8.67 -0.44
C PHE A 50 -2.78 9.93 -0.40
N PRO A 51 -1.95 10.08 0.64
CA PRO A 51 -1.11 11.28 0.78
C PRO A 51 -0.07 11.40 -0.33
N GLU A 52 0.32 12.63 -0.62
CA GLU A 52 1.22 12.93 -1.74
C GLU A 52 2.56 12.21 -1.63
N ILE A 53 3.06 12.00 -0.42
CA ILE A 53 4.33 11.29 -0.23
C ILE A 53 4.31 9.90 -0.88
N MET A 54 3.14 9.25 -0.94
CA MET A 54 2.99 7.95 -1.57
C MET A 54 3.00 8.01 -3.09
N HIS A 55 2.68 9.18 -3.65
CA HIS A 55 2.70 9.36 -5.11
C HIS A 55 4.11 9.50 -5.66
N LYS A 56 5.08 9.76 -4.80
CA LYS A 56 6.46 10.08 -5.18
C LYS A 56 7.48 9.06 -4.68
N ASN A 57 7.06 8.14 -3.82
CA ASN A 57 7.97 7.20 -3.17
C ASN A 57 7.41 5.79 -3.21
N PRO A 58 8.28 4.79 -3.36
CA PRO A 58 7.82 3.41 -3.27
C PRO A 58 7.45 3.03 -1.84
N HIS A 59 6.71 1.95 -1.70
CA HIS A 59 6.41 1.38 -0.39
C HIS A 59 6.54 -0.15 -0.45
N VAL A 60 6.81 -0.75 0.71
CA VAL A 60 6.88 -2.20 0.83
C VAL A 60 5.67 -2.67 1.63
N ALA A 61 4.96 -3.66 1.12
CA ALA A 61 3.75 -4.18 1.76
C ALA A 61 4.03 -5.49 2.47
N TYR A 62 3.52 -5.58 3.69
CA TYR A 62 3.56 -6.80 4.49
C TYR A 62 2.17 -7.15 4.97
N LYS A 63 1.86 -8.45 4.93
CA LYS A 63 0.65 -8.99 5.55
C LYS A 63 0.95 -9.22 7.03
N VAL A 64 0.05 -8.75 7.89
CA VAL A 64 0.20 -8.87 9.34
C VAL A 64 -1.10 -9.33 9.96
N ASP A 65 -1.01 -9.91 11.16
CA ASP A 65 -2.19 -10.35 11.91
C ASP A 65 -2.86 -9.16 12.60
N ASP A 66 -2.05 -8.23 13.10
CA ASP A 66 -2.52 -7.07 13.85
C ASP A 66 -1.60 -5.90 13.54
N ALA A 67 -2.14 -4.85 12.98
CA ALA A 67 -1.37 -3.67 12.61
C ALA A 67 -0.98 -2.81 13.81
N GLY A 68 -1.68 -2.96 14.95
CA GLY A 68 -1.48 -2.12 16.12
C GLY A 68 -0.04 -2.00 16.61
N PRO A 69 0.66 -3.12 16.85
CA PRO A 69 2.05 -3.05 17.31
C PRO A 69 2.98 -2.35 16.33
N TYR A 70 2.76 -2.55 15.03
CA TYR A 70 3.57 -1.91 13.98
C TYR A 70 3.34 -0.41 13.95
N ILE A 71 2.08 0.01 14.08
CA ILE A 71 1.73 1.44 14.12
C ILE A 71 2.35 2.09 15.36
N ALA A 72 2.34 1.40 16.49
CA ALA A 72 2.88 1.92 17.75
C ALA A 72 4.38 2.19 17.67
N GLU A 73 5.11 1.41 16.87
CA GLU A 73 6.56 1.56 16.69
C GLU A 73 6.94 2.51 15.56
N ALA A 74 5.97 2.94 14.75
CA ALA A 74 6.25 3.76 13.57
C ALA A 74 6.68 5.17 13.94
N GLN A 75 7.46 5.79 13.05
CA GLN A 75 7.76 7.22 13.14
C GLN A 75 6.49 8.03 12.91
N GLN A 76 5.64 7.58 12.00
CA GLN A 76 4.42 8.29 11.65
C GLN A 76 3.42 7.33 10.99
N LEU A 77 2.15 7.48 11.34
CA LEU A 77 1.04 6.86 10.61
C LEU A 77 0.58 7.87 9.56
N ILE A 78 0.68 7.51 8.28
CA ILE A 78 0.35 8.45 7.20
C ILE A 78 -0.98 8.19 6.53
N PHE A 79 -1.55 6.97 6.69
CA PHE A 79 -2.84 6.65 6.11
C PHE A 79 -3.47 5.46 6.83
N GLY A 80 -4.76 5.54 7.08
CA GLY A 80 -5.52 4.45 7.69
C GLY A 80 -5.34 4.35 9.19
N PRO A 81 -5.67 3.22 9.80
CA PRO A 81 -6.24 2.01 9.19
C PRO A 81 -7.60 2.24 8.56
N VAL A 82 -7.83 1.66 7.41
CA VAL A 82 -9.11 1.74 6.71
C VAL A 82 -9.49 0.35 6.21
N GLU A 83 -10.78 0.00 6.36
CA GLU A 83 -11.29 -1.28 5.89
C GLU A 83 -11.46 -1.25 4.38
N ILE A 84 -10.93 -2.26 3.69
CA ILE A 84 -11.02 -2.38 2.24
C ILE A 84 -11.82 -3.61 1.81
N GLY A 85 -12.25 -4.41 2.76
CA GLY A 85 -13.08 -5.59 2.53
C GLY A 85 -13.38 -6.25 3.87
N PRO A 86 -14.25 -7.28 3.91
CA PRO A 86 -14.58 -7.96 5.16
C PRO A 86 -13.32 -8.51 5.85
N GLY A 87 -13.05 -8.02 7.06
CA GLY A 87 -11.91 -8.50 7.84
C GLY A 87 -10.55 -8.04 7.35
N VAL A 88 -10.50 -7.11 6.39
CA VAL A 88 -9.24 -6.64 5.80
C VAL A 88 -9.12 -5.13 5.97
N ARG A 89 -8.02 -4.69 6.58
CA ARG A 89 -7.72 -3.28 6.73
C ARG A 89 -6.31 -3.00 6.24
N ILE A 90 -6.10 -1.80 5.73
CA ILE A 90 -4.75 -1.35 5.37
C ILE A 90 -4.39 -0.10 6.14
N ALA A 91 -3.10 0.03 6.44
CA ALA A 91 -2.53 1.22 7.03
C ALA A 91 -1.15 1.44 6.42
N PHE A 92 -0.74 2.70 6.31
CA PHE A 92 0.57 3.03 5.80
C PHE A 92 1.33 3.81 6.86
N ILE A 93 2.55 3.38 7.13
CA ILE A 93 3.41 3.97 8.15
C ILE A 93 4.75 4.37 7.54
N ILE A 94 5.47 5.23 8.27
CA ILE A 94 6.88 5.50 7.97
C ILE A 94 7.69 4.91 9.12
N LYS A 95 8.64 4.06 8.78
CA LYS A 95 9.60 3.50 9.72
C LYS A 95 10.96 3.42 9.04
N ASP A 96 12.00 3.86 9.73
CA ASP A 96 13.36 3.94 9.15
C ASP A 96 13.35 4.71 7.84
N ASP A 97 12.58 5.80 7.81
CA ASP A 97 12.42 6.69 6.64
C ASP A 97 11.85 5.99 5.40
N THR A 98 11.23 4.83 5.58
CA THR A 98 10.65 4.04 4.50
C THR A 98 9.15 3.91 4.71
N ILE A 99 8.38 3.96 3.62
CA ILE A 99 6.94 3.77 3.67
C ILE A 99 6.65 2.27 3.64
N PHE A 100 5.87 1.80 4.61
CA PHE A 100 5.39 0.42 4.65
C PHE A 100 3.88 0.38 4.63
N GLU A 101 3.34 -0.54 3.86
CA GLU A 101 1.92 -0.87 3.91
C GLU A 101 1.73 -2.06 4.83
N LEU A 102 0.80 -1.93 5.76
CA LEU A 102 0.40 -3.01 6.65
C LEU A 102 -0.95 -3.51 6.16
N TYR A 103 -0.96 -4.73 5.63
CA TYR A 103 -2.18 -5.39 5.16
C TYR A 103 -2.62 -6.33 6.26
N GLU A 104 -3.63 -5.91 7.01
CA GLU A 104 -4.12 -6.68 8.16
C GLU A 104 -5.32 -7.52 7.72
N GLU A 105 -5.17 -8.82 7.84
CA GLU A 105 -6.24 -9.75 7.50
C GLU A 105 -6.61 -10.57 8.73
N LYS A 106 -7.87 -10.54 9.08
CA LYS A 106 -8.40 -11.25 10.25
C LYS A 106 -9.37 -12.35 9.87
#